data_9aa71fd51279a1484fd1c054f530e987
#
_entry.id   9aa71fd51279a1484fd1c054f530e987
#
_cell.length_a   1.000
_cell.length_b   1.000
_cell.length_c   1.000
_cell.angle_alpha   90.00
_cell.angle_beta   90.00
_cell.angle_gamma   90.00
#
_symmetry.space_group_name_H-M   'P 1'
#
loop_
_entity.id
_entity.type
_entity.pdbx_description
1 polymer ?
#
loop_
_entity_poly.entity_id
_entity_poly.type
_entity_poly.pdbx_seq_one_letter_code
_entity_poly.pdbx_strand_id
1 'polypeptide(L)'
;MTTPSDDEKIRKALKRKSWNEIKIYDSWQIFKVMSEFVEGFEKLARIGPCVSIFGSARSKPGNEDYKQAEEVAYLLTKKGFGVITGGGPGVMEAANKGAHFAGGTSVGLNINLPFEQIPNAFIDPDKLIDFDHFFVRKVMFMKYAQGYIVLPGGFGTLDEMFEAITLIQTQKTVRFPIVLVDSDYWKGLIQWIEEKLVAEGKINAEDMEIFQLVDTAAEAVAIIEEFYNKYALKPNF
;
A
#
# COMPACT_ATOMS: atom_id res chain seq x y z
N MET A 1 28.94 16.01 -3.33
CA MET A 1 28.38 15.88 -4.70
C MET A 1 27.14 16.75 -4.76
N THR A 2 27.10 17.74 -5.65
CA THR A 2 25.92 18.61 -5.82
C THR A 2 24.80 17.82 -6.49
N THR A 3 23.61 17.82 -5.91
CA THR A 3 22.41 17.25 -6.53
C THR A 3 22.13 17.93 -7.88
N PRO A 4 21.91 17.18 -8.97
CA PRO A 4 21.61 17.78 -10.29
C PRO A 4 20.36 18.65 -10.19
N SER A 5 20.36 19.79 -10.87
CA SER A 5 19.19 20.67 -10.97
C SER A 5 18.03 19.95 -11.67
N ASP A 6 16.79 20.36 -11.42
CA ASP A 6 15.62 19.76 -12.07
C ASP A 6 15.68 19.89 -13.59
N ASP A 7 16.28 20.99 -14.10
CA ASP A 7 16.53 21.22 -15.53
C ASP A 7 17.49 20.16 -16.12
N GLU A 8 18.54 19.79 -15.38
CA GLU A 8 19.48 18.73 -15.80
C GLU A 8 18.82 17.35 -15.83
N LYS A 9 17.95 17.05 -14.86
CA LYS A 9 17.18 15.81 -14.83
C LYS A 9 16.22 15.74 -16.03
N ILE A 10 15.51 16.85 -16.34
CA ILE A 10 14.59 16.95 -17.46
C ILE A 10 15.35 16.79 -18.79
N ARG A 11 16.47 17.48 -18.98
CA ARG A 11 17.31 17.37 -20.20
C ARG A 11 17.84 15.95 -20.40
N LYS A 12 18.23 15.26 -19.32
CA LYS A 12 18.69 13.86 -19.37
C LYS A 12 17.55 12.92 -19.76
N ALA A 13 16.36 13.11 -19.20
CA ALA A 13 15.17 12.31 -19.50
C ALA A 13 14.66 12.51 -20.94
N LEU A 14 14.75 13.74 -21.47
CA LEU A 14 14.31 14.10 -22.81
C LEU A 14 15.39 13.97 -23.90
N LYS A 15 16.52 13.33 -23.61
CA LYS A 15 17.56 13.08 -24.63
C LYS A 15 16.99 12.20 -25.74
N ARG A 16 17.07 12.69 -26.99
CA ARG A 16 16.60 11.93 -28.18
C ARG A 16 17.33 10.59 -28.29
N LYS A 17 16.58 9.51 -28.32
CA LYS A 17 17.05 8.15 -28.66
C LYS A 17 16.63 7.82 -30.08
N SER A 18 17.42 7.00 -30.79
CA SER A 18 17.01 6.47 -32.08
C SER A 18 15.85 5.47 -31.92
N TRP A 19 15.02 5.28 -32.96
CA TRP A 19 13.93 4.30 -32.95
C TRP A 19 14.41 2.87 -32.64
N ASN A 20 15.61 2.51 -33.10
CA ASN A 20 16.16 1.18 -32.84
C ASN A 20 16.59 1.01 -31.37
N GLU A 21 17.17 2.06 -30.76
CA GLU A 21 17.51 2.06 -29.33
C GLU A 21 16.27 1.99 -28.46
N ILE A 22 15.19 2.69 -28.83
CA ILE A 22 13.89 2.61 -28.14
C ILE A 22 13.34 1.20 -28.22
N LYS A 23 13.27 0.59 -29.41
CA LYS A 23 12.75 -0.76 -29.61
C LYS A 23 13.48 -1.84 -28.79
N ILE A 24 14.81 -1.80 -28.77
CA ILE A 24 15.61 -2.75 -27.98
C ILE A 24 15.38 -2.53 -26.50
N TYR A 25 15.32 -1.28 -26.05
CA TYR A 25 15.07 -0.93 -24.67
C TYR A 25 13.71 -1.40 -24.20
N ASP A 26 12.65 -1.17 -24.99
CA ASP A 26 11.28 -1.57 -24.67
C ASP A 26 11.14 -3.09 -24.55
N SER A 27 11.81 -3.86 -25.44
CA SER A 27 11.79 -5.32 -25.35
C SER A 27 12.42 -5.84 -24.05
N TRP A 28 13.57 -5.27 -23.64
CA TRP A 28 14.18 -5.61 -22.35
C TRP A 28 13.35 -5.18 -21.16
N GLN A 29 12.67 -4.05 -21.26
CA GLN A 29 11.76 -3.55 -20.23
C GLN A 29 10.61 -4.53 -19.95
N ILE A 30 10.02 -5.11 -21.00
CA ILE A 30 8.96 -6.12 -20.87
C ILE A 30 9.47 -7.33 -20.07
N PHE A 31 10.67 -7.85 -20.38
CA PHE A 31 11.23 -8.98 -19.62
C PHE A 31 11.49 -8.65 -18.15
N LYS A 32 11.95 -7.45 -17.83
CA LYS A 32 12.11 -6.99 -16.46
C LYS A 32 10.78 -6.94 -15.72
N VAL A 33 9.76 -6.33 -16.32
CA VAL A 33 8.40 -6.29 -15.76
C VAL A 33 7.86 -7.70 -15.50
N MET A 34 8.05 -8.62 -16.48
CA MET A 34 7.61 -10.01 -16.31
C MET A 34 8.35 -10.70 -15.16
N SER A 35 9.66 -10.47 -15.01
CA SER A 35 10.43 -11.09 -13.92
C SER A 35 9.96 -10.61 -12.53
N GLU A 36 9.62 -9.33 -12.39
CA GLU A 36 9.06 -8.79 -11.14
C GLU A 36 7.69 -9.41 -10.82
N PHE A 37 6.83 -9.62 -11.83
CA PHE A 37 5.57 -10.33 -11.63
C PHE A 37 5.79 -11.77 -11.17
N VAL A 38 6.70 -12.50 -11.81
CA VAL A 38 7.00 -13.90 -11.46
C VAL A 38 7.53 -13.99 -10.03
N GLU A 39 8.52 -13.15 -9.67
CA GLU A 39 9.08 -13.11 -8.33
C GLU A 39 8.03 -12.76 -7.27
N GLY A 40 7.23 -11.72 -7.54
CA GLY A 40 6.17 -11.29 -6.64
C GLY A 40 5.13 -12.39 -6.40
N PHE A 41 4.65 -13.04 -7.45
CA PHE A 41 3.69 -14.13 -7.34
C PHE A 41 4.27 -15.35 -6.61
N GLU A 42 5.52 -15.73 -6.89
CA GLU A 42 6.16 -16.86 -6.24
C GLU A 42 6.33 -16.65 -4.74
N LYS A 43 6.88 -15.50 -4.34
CA LYS A 43 7.12 -15.17 -2.93
C LYS A 43 5.82 -14.97 -2.15
N LEU A 44 4.86 -14.24 -2.71
CA LEU A 44 3.63 -13.87 -2.01
C LEU A 44 2.57 -14.99 -1.98
N ALA A 45 2.67 -16.00 -2.83
CA ALA A 45 1.73 -17.13 -2.80
C ALA A 45 1.71 -17.90 -1.47
N ARG A 46 2.72 -17.70 -0.61
CA ARG A 46 2.91 -18.48 0.62
C ARG A 46 2.82 -17.66 1.91
N ILE A 47 2.46 -16.38 1.83
CA ILE A 47 2.46 -15.50 3.01
C ILE A 47 1.25 -15.69 3.94
N GLY A 48 0.21 -16.39 3.48
CA GLY A 48 -1.04 -16.50 4.20
C GLY A 48 -1.90 -15.23 4.11
N PRO A 49 -2.98 -15.13 4.91
CA PRO A 49 -3.83 -13.95 4.91
C PRO A 49 -3.11 -12.76 5.54
N CYS A 50 -2.97 -11.67 4.79
CA CYS A 50 -2.30 -10.45 5.23
C CYS A 50 -3.17 -9.22 4.99
N VAL A 51 -2.99 -8.19 5.82
CA VAL A 51 -3.60 -6.86 5.65
C VAL A 51 -2.51 -5.86 5.28
N SER A 52 -2.78 -5.03 4.28
CA SER A 52 -1.84 -3.97 3.91
C SER A 52 -2.05 -2.73 4.76
N ILE A 53 -0.97 -2.17 5.27
CA ILE A 53 -0.97 -0.94 6.08
C ILE A 53 -0.20 0.14 5.35
N PHE A 54 -0.86 1.28 5.12
CA PHE A 54 -0.33 2.45 4.44
C PHE A 54 -0.32 3.67 5.34
N GLY A 55 0.62 4.57 5.12
CA GLY A 55 0.72 5.83 5.84
C GLY A 55 2.02 6.56 5.55
N SER A 56 2.30 7.60 6.32
CA SER A 56 3.44 8.47 6.10
C SER A 56 4.79 7.78 6.36
N ALA A 57 5.68 7.81 5.37
CA ALA A 57 7.09 7.42 5.55
C ALA A 57 7.89 8.41 6.46
N ARG A 58 7.28 9.56 6.81
CA ARG A 58 7.92 10.63 7.59
C ARG A 58 7.53 10.61 9.08
N SER A 59 6.59 9.77 9.45
CA SER A 59 6.19 9.59 10.86
C SER A 59 7.36 9.03 11.66
N LYS A 60 7.61 9.65 12.82
CA LYS A 60 8.73 9.26 13.69
C LYS A 60 8.24 8.39 14.85
N PRO A 61 9.10 7.53 15.41
CA PRO A 61 8.81 6.88 16.68
C PRO A 61 8.35 7.91 17.72
N GLY A 62 7.20 7.66 18.34
CA GLY A 62 6.58 8.60 19.29
C GLY A 62 5.41 9.42 18.73
N ASN A 63 5.29 9.59 17.42
CA ASN A 63 4.09 10.17 16.80
C ASN A 63 2.89 9.22 17.00
N GLU A 64 1.67 9.77 17.01
CA GLU A 64 0.46 8.99 17.24
C GLU A 64 0.21 7.97 16.12
N ASP A 65 0.30 8.40 14.86
CA ASP A 65 0.18 7.53 13.69
C ASP A 65 1.21 6.39 13.66
N TYR A 66 2.45 6.62 14.16
CA TYR A 66 3.44 5.54 14.32
C TYR A 66 2.99 4.51 15.36
N LYS A 67 2.53 4.97 16.55
CA LYS A 67 2.05 4.10 17.61
C LYS A 67 0.80 3.31 17.19
N GLN A 68 -0.15 3.99 16.55
CA GLN A 68 -1.35 3.34 16.03
C GLN A 68 -1.03 2.28 14.97
N ALA A 69 -0.09 2.54 14.06
CA ALA A 69 0.35 1.55 13.07
C ALA A 69 0.97 0.31 13.72
N GLU A 70 1.82 0.51 14.74
CA GLU A 70 2.43 -0.58 15.52
C GLU A 70 1.36 -1.40 16.24
N GLU A 71 0.39 -0.74 16.88
CA GLU A 71 -0.71 -1.39 17.59
C GLU A 71 -1.66 -2.13 16.65
N VAL A 72 -2.08 -1.52 15.53
CA VAL A 72 -2.90 -2.15 14.49
C VAL A 72 -2.26 -3.45 14.04
N ALA A 73 -0.98 -3.40 13.67
CA ALA A 73 -0.23 -4.56 13.18
C ALA A 73 -0.11 -5.66 14.24
N TYR A 74 0.14 -5.29 15.49
CA TYR A 74 0.18 -6.22 16.61
C TYR A 74 -1.16 -6.92 16.81
N LEU A 75 -2.27 -6.16 16.83
CA LEU A 75 -3.62 -6.71 17.01
C LEU A 75 -4.04 -7.59 15.83
N LEU A 76 -3.78 -7.19 14.58
CA LEU A 76 -4.02 -8.02 13.39
C LEU A 76 -3.31 -9.37 13.50
N THR A 77 -2.05 -9.35 13.92
CA THR A 77 -1.27 -10.58 14.10
C THR A 77 -1.88 -11.49 15.16
N LYS A 78 -2.38 -10.95 16.27
CA LYS A 78 -3.10 -11.75 17.30
C LYS A 78 -4.40 -12.35 16.78
N LYS A 79 -4.96 -11.79 15.69
CA LYS A 79 -6.14 -12.34 14.99
C LYS A 79 -5.77 -13.30 13.83
N GLY A 80 -4.49 -13.60 13.63
CA GLY A 80 -4.00 -14.54 12.62
C GLY A 80 -3.72 -13.93 11.25
N PHE A 81 -3.72 -12.59 11.12
CA PHE A 81 -3.32 -11.90 9.89
C PHE A 81 -1.85 -11.52 9.94
N GLY A 82 -1.15 -11.69 8.82
CA GLY A 82 0.12 -11.04 8.59
C GLY A 82 -0.06 -9.59 8.14
N VAL A 83 1.04 -8.88 7.97
CA VAL A 83 1.06 -7.47 7.56
C VAL A 83 1.91 -7.29 6.30
N ILE A 84 1.39 -6.53 5.33
CA ILE A 84 2.11 -6.09 4.15
C ILE A 84 2.30 -4.57 4.23
N THR A 85 3.51 -4.09 4.00
CA THR A 85 3.81 -2.66 3.88
C THR A 85 4.67 -2.38 2.66
N GLY A 86 4.92 -1.10 2.36
CA GLY A 86 5.91 -0.69 1.37
C GLY A 86 7.37 -0.86 1.81
N GLY A 87 7.63 -1.46 2.96
CA GLY A 87 8.98 -1.81 3.44
C GLY A 87 9.85 -0.65 3.92
N GLY A 88 9.42 0.59 3.77
CA GLY A 88 10.18 1.79 4.14
C GLY A 88 10.07 2.19 5.60
N PRO A 89 10.51 3.41 5.95
CA PRO A 89 10.43 3.97 7.30
C PRO A 89 9.02 4.44 7.68
N GLY A 90 8.86 5.00 8.85
CA GLY A 90 7.65 5.65 9.35
C GLY A 90 6.55 4.65 9.68
N VAL A 91 5.33 4.90 9.19
CA VAL A 91 4.17 4.01 9.40
C VAL A 91 4.46 2.59 8.91
N MET A 92 5.17 2.43 7.80
CA MET A 92 5.57 1.11 7.27
C MET A 92 6.45 0.34 8.25
N GLU A 93 7.47 1.00 8.79
CA GLU A 93 8.34 0.43 9.82
C GLU A 93 7.56 0.07 11.08
N ALA A 94 6.69 0.97 11.56
CA ALA A 94 5.86 0.74 12.74
C ALA A 94 4.97 -0.50 12.57
N ALA A 95 4.33 -0.64 11.43
CA ALA A 95 3.47 -1.78 11.12
C ALA A 95 4.27 -3.09 11.02
N ASN A 96 5.40 -3.12 10.31
CA ASN A 96 6.28 -4.28 10.28
C ASN A 96 6.78 -4.66 11.68
N LYS A 97 7.15 -3.66 12.50
CA LYS A 97 7.58 -3.84 13.89
C LYS A 97 6.49 -4.48 14.75
N GLY A 98 5.25 -3.98 14.67
CA GLY A 98 4.11 -4.55 15.40
C GLY A 98 3.86 -6.01 15.04
N ALA A 99 3.89 -6.36 13.75
CA ALA A 99 3.74 -7.74 13.28
C ALA A 99 4.89 -8.64 13.76
N HIS A 100 6.14 -8.17 13.63
CA HIS A 100 7.34 -8.89 14.03
C HIS A 100 7.33 -9.24 15.54
N PHE A 101 7.08 -8.26 16.41
CA PHE A 101 7.05 -8.50 17.86
C PHE A 101 5.81 -9.29 18.33
N ALA A 102 4.75 -9.32 17.54
CA ALA A 102 3.62 -10.20 17.78
C ALA A 102 3.87 -11.65 17.34
N GLY A 103 4.95 -11.93 16.63
CA GLY A 103 5.32 -13.24 16.09
C GLY A 103 4.57 -13.61 14.81
N GLY A 104 4.12 -12.62 14.03
CA GLY A 104 3.38 -12.80 12.79
C GLY A 104 4.21 -12.61 11.53
N THR A 105 3.58 -12.84 10.38
CA THR A 105 4.17 -12.59 9.07
C THR A 105 4.33 -11.10 8.80
N SER A 106 5.54 -10.67 8.47
CA SER A 106 5.90 -9.28 8.19
C SER A 106 6.50 -9.14 6.79
N VAL A 107 5.72 -8.57 5.86
CA VAL A 107 6.05 -8.49 4.43
C VAL A 107 6.41 -7.05 4.05
N GLY A 108 7.45 -6.89 3.23
CA GLY A 108 7.86 -5.61 2.66
C GLY A 108 7.86 -5.66 1.14
N LEU A 109 7.01 -4.85 0.51
CA LEU A 109 7.02 -4.63 -0.94
C LEU A 109 7.75 -3.31 -1.21
N ASN A 110 9.09 -3.38 -1.26
CA ASN A 110 9.93 -2.21 -1.43
C ASN A 110 9.90 -1.68 -2.88
N ILE A 111 10.29 -0.45 -3.08
CA ILE A 111 10.42 0.18 -4.41
C ILE A 111 11.78 0.85 -4.53
N ASN A 112 12.49 0.57 -5.59
CA ASN A 112 13.76 1.21 -5.88
C ASN A 112 13.53 2.65 -6.32
N LEU A 113 13.90 3.59 -5.45
CA LEU A 113 13.78 5.02 -5.69
C LEU A 113 15.14 5.62 -6.08
N PRO A 114 15.16 6.75 -6.82
CA PRO A 114 16.41 7.46 -7.15
C PRO A 114 17.18 8.00 -5.94
N PHE A 115 16.53 8.09 -4.80
CA PHE A 115 17.11 8.35 -3.48
C PHE A 115 17.04 7.05 -2.68
N GLU A 116 18.08 6.80 -1.90
CA GLU A 116 18.24 5.56 -1.14
C GLU A 116 17.07 5.37 -0.15
N GLN A 117 16.31 4.30 -0.33
CA GLN A 117 15.31 3.84 0.62
C GLN A 117 15.78 2.49 1.15
N ILE A 118 16.25 2.49 2.39
CA ILE A 118 16.66 1.25 3.07
C ILE A 118 15.42 0.57 3.63
N PRO A 119 15.18 -0.72 3.31
CA PRO A 119 14.11 -1.49 3.93
C PRO A 119 14.25 -1.51 5.46
N ASN A 120 13.12 -1.45 6.17
CA ASN A 120 13.15 -1.49 7.63
C ASN A 120 13.54 -2.88 8.16
N ALA A 121 14.10 -2.93 9.37
CA ALA A 121 14.70 -4.13 9.96
C ALA A 121 13.68 -5.18 10.47
N PHE A 122 12.38 -4.90 10.39
CA PHE A 122 11.32 -5.75 10.95
C PHE A 122 10.59 -6.59 9.91
N ILE A 123 11.05 -6.56 8.65
CA ILE A 123 10.53 -7.40 7.56
C ILE A 123 11.18 -8.79 7.67
N ASP A 124 10.39 -9.83 7.44
CA ASP A 124 10.93 -11.19 7.35
C ASP A 124 11.88 -11.28 6.13
N PRO A 125 13.11 -11.76 6.28
CA PRO A 125 14.12 -11.71 5.21
C PRO A 125 13.71 -12.41 3.92
N ASP A 126 12.89 -13.47 4.01
CA ASP A 126 12.35 -14.22 2.87
C ASP A 126 11.10 -13.58 2.25
N LYS A 127 10.59 -12.50 2.84
CA LYS A 127 9.37 -11.80 2.42
C LYS A 127 9.61 -10.32 2.06
N LEU A 128 10.86 -9.95 1.88
CA LEU A 128 11.25 -8.69 1.28
C LEU A 128 11.31 -8.87 -0.24
N ILE A 129 10.63 -7.98 -0.96
CA ILE A 129 10.63 -7.95 -2.43
C ILE A 129 10.91 -6.52 -2.88
N ASP A 130 11.91 -6.36 -3.76
CA ASP A 130 12.25 -5.07 -4.36
C ASP A 130 11.65 -4.96 -5.77
N PHE A 131 10.94 -3.89 -6.03
CA PHE A 131 10.34 -3.58 -7.33
C PHE A 131 11.01 -2.36 -7.96
N ASP A 132 11.22 -2.40 -9.27
CA ASP A 132 11.61 -1.23 -10.06
C ASP A 132 10.37 -0.49 -10.61
N HIS A 133 9.21 -1.17 -10.70
CA HIS A 133 8.01 -0.64 -11.33
C HIS A 133 6.86 -0.53 -10.33
N PHE A 134 6.35 0.71 -10.13
CA PHE A 134 5.21 0.98 -9.24
C PHE A 134 3.99 0.14 -9.59
N PHE A 135 3.63 0.02 -10.86
CA PHE A 135 2.43 -0.70 -11.28
C PHE A 135 2.49 -2.21 -11.00
N VAL A 136 3.68 -2.83 -11.03
CA VAL A 136 3.84 -4.24 -10.62
C VAL A 136 3.59 -4.38 -9.12
N ARG A 137 4.20 -3.51 -8.33
CA ARG A 137 4.03 -3.50 -6.88
C ARG A 137 2.56 -3.29 -6.47
N LYS A 138 1.84 -2.38 -7.14
CA LYS A 138 0.40 -2.14 -6.92
C LYS A 138 -0.43 -3.40 -7.12
N VAL A 139 -0.18 -4.15 -8.18
CA VAL A 139 -0.85 -5.44 -8.42
C VAL A 139 -0.61 -6.42 -7.27
N MET A 140 0.59 -6.46 -6.70
CA MET A 140 0.90 -7.32 -5.56
C MET A 140 0.13 -6.92 -4.31
N PHE A 141 0.07 -5.62 -3.99
CA PHE A 141 -0.75 -5.12 -2.88
C PHE A 141 -2.21 -5.53 -3.05
N MET A 142 -2.78 -5.27 -4.22
CA MET A 142 -4.19 -5.57 -4.50
C MET A 142 -4.51 -7.06 -4.45
N LYS A 143 -3.62 -7.90 -4.98
CA LYS A 143 -3.87 -9.35 -5.07
C LYS A 143 -3.83 -10.05 -3.71
N TYR A 144 -2.87 -9.70 -2.88
CA TYR A 144 -2.56 -10.48 -1.67
C TYR A 144 -3.09 -9.87 -0.37
N ALA A 145 -3.55 -8.61 -0.39
CA ALA A 145 -4.14 -8.00 0.79
C ALA A 145 -5.58 -8.47 1.03
N GLN A 146 -5.89 -8.81 2.26
CA GLN A 146 -7.25 -9.10 2.73
C GLN A 146 -7.97 -7.84 3.22
N GLY A 147 -7.30 -6.71 3.28
CA GLY A 147 -7.84 -5.40 3.67
C GLY A 147 -6.76 -4.34 3.60
N TYR A 148 -7.20 -3.09 3.52
CA TYR A 148 -6.33 -1.93 3.61
C TYR A 148 -6.64 -1.16 4.88
N ILE A 149 -5.61 -0.89 5.68
CA ILE A 149 -5.69 0.06 6.79
C ILE A 149 -4.79 1.24 6.44
N VAL A 150 -5.39 2.43 6.39
CA VAL A 150 -4.77 3.63 5.86
C VAL A 150 -4.70 4.68 6.96
N LEU A 151 -3.49 4.93 7.46
CA LEU A 151 -3.19 5.99 8.42
C LEU A 151 -2.83 7.30 7.69
N PRO A 152 -2.73 8.42 8.39
CA PRO A 152 -2.30 9.69 7.80
C PRO A 152 -1.05 9.56 6.93
N GLY A 153 -1.12 10.07 5.68
CA GLY A 153 -0.04 9.92 4.74
C GLY A 153 -0.09 10.87 3.53
N GLY A 154 0.93 10.82 2.70
CA GLY A 154 1.07 11.68 1.53
C GLY A 154 0.49 11.06 0.25
N PHE A 155 0.97 11.56 -0.90
CA PHE A 155 0.50 11.15 -2.21
C PHE A 155 0.63 9.63 -2.47
N GLY A 156 1.69 8.98 -2.00
CA GLY A 156 1.84 7.53 -2.17
C GLY A 156 0.78 6.74 -1.40
N THR A 157 0.37 7.23 -0.22
CA THR A 157 -0.74 6.65 0.57
C THR A 157 -2.08 6.83 -0.14
N LEU A 158 -2.35 8.04 -0.64
CA LEU A 158 -3.57 8.35 -1.40
C LEU A 158 -3.64 7.55 -2.71
N ASP A 159 -2.53 7.38 -3.41
CA ASP A 159 -2.42 6.63 -4.65
C ASP A 159 -2.85 5.16 -4.49
N GLU A 160 -2.36 4.48 -3.46
CA GLU A 160 -2.78 3.10 -3.17
C GLU A 160 -4.23 3.00 -2.70
N MET A 161 -4.67 3.95 -1.87
CA MET A 161 -6.05 4.01 -1.37
C MET A 161 -7.06 4.21 -2.50
N PHE A 162 -6.85 5.22 -3.37
CA PHE A 162 -7.77 5.51 -4.45
C PHE A 162 -7.77 4.47 -5.56
N GLU A 163 -6.64 3.78 -5.79
CA GLU A 163 -6.64 2.63 -6.70
C GLU A 163 -7.55 1.51 -6.18
N ALA A 164 -7.42 1.15 -4.90
CA ALA A 164 -8.27 0.13 -4.29
C ALA A 164 -9.76 0.51 -4.34
N ILE A 165 -10.10 1.75 -3.98
CA ILE A 165 -11.47 2.28 -4.06
C ILE A 165 -12.00 2.16 -5.51
N THR A 166 -11.21 2.58 -6.49
CA THR A 166 -11.60 2.55 -7.91
C THR A 166 -11.83 1.13 -8.41
N LEU A 167 -10.95 0.18 -8.04
CA LEU A 167 -11.06 -1.21 -8.47
C LEU A 167 -12.28 -1.91 -7.83
N ILE A 168 -12.61 -1.60 -6.59
CA ILE A 168 -13.84 -2.09 -5.93
C ILE A 168 -15.08 -1.46 -6.57
N GLN A 169 -15.11 -0.13 -6.74
CA GLN A 169 -16.21 0.60 -7.38
C GLN A 169 -16.52 0.06 -8.77
N THR A 170 -15.49 -0.19 -9.56
CA THR A 170 -15.62 -0.68 -10.94
C THR A 170 -15.79 -2.20 -11.04
N GLN A 171 -15.86 -2.90 -9.92
CA GLN A 171 -15.99 -4.36 -9.82
C GLN A 171 -14.86 -5.14 -10.53
N LYS A 172 -13.66 -4.53 -10.59
CA LYS A 172 -12.45 -5.19 -11.11
C LYS A 172 -11.76 -6.08 -10.07
N THR A 173 -12.09 -5.88 -8.79
CA THR A 173 -11.69 -6.74 -7.70
C THR A 173 -12.89 -7.04 -6.79
N VAL A 174 -12.79 -8.08 -5.98
CA VAL A 174 -13.78 -8.35 -4.94
C VAL A 174 -13.74 -7.26 -3.87
N ARG A 175 -14.87 -7.00 -3.20
CA ARG A 175 -14.93 -6.07 -2.07
C ARG A 175 -14.14 -6.66 -0.90
N PHE A 176 -13.22 -5.89 -0.34
CA PHE A 176 -12.53 -6.14 0.91
C PHE A 176 -12.55 -4.86 1.77
N PRO A 177 -12.33 -4.93 3.08
CA PRO A 177 -12.38 -3.75 3.93
C PRO A 177 -11.28 -2.75 3.60
N ILE A 178 -11.65 -1.47 3.45
CA ILE A 178 -10.73 -0.32 3.44
C ILE A 178 -11.07 0.52 4.66
N VAL A 179 -10.11 0.69 5.57
CA VAL A 179 -10.31 1.39 6.84
C VAL A 179 -9.37 2.58 6.92
N LEU A 180 -9.93 3.77 7.06
CA LEU A 180 -9.20 5.02 7.27
C LEU A 180 -9.11 5.26 8.79
N VAL A 181 -7.92 5.44 9.31
CA VAL A 181 -7.68 5.68 10.74
C VAL A 181 -7.33 7.14 10.96
N ASP A 182 -7.86 7.78 12.00
CA ASP A 182 -7.75 9.20 12.32
C ASP A 182 -8.79 10.06 11.57
N SER A 183 -9.99 10.18 12.15
CA SER A 183 -11.09 10.95 11.57
C SER A 183 -10.75 12.43 11.42
N ASP A 184 -9.93 13.00 12.29
CA ASP A 184 -9.55 14.42 12.24
C ASP A 184 -8.66 14.73 11.02
N TYR A 185 -7.79 13.80 10.67
CA TYR A 185 -6.97 13.90 9.46
C TYR A 185 -7.80 13.76 8.18
N TRP A 186 -8.68 12.76 8.12
CA TRP A 186 -9.40 12.40 6.89
C TRP A 186 -10.64 13.24 6.62
N LYS A 187 -11.21 13.92 7.62
CA LYS A 187 -12.49 14.67 7.48
C LYS A 187 -12.52 15.65 6.31
N GLY A 188 -11.43 16.36 6.06
CA GLY A 188 -11.37 17.34 4.98
C GLY A 188 -11.45 16.70 3.59
N LEU A 189 -10.81 15.55 3.40
CA LEU A 189 -10.88 14.77 2.16
C LEU A 189 -12.29 14.19 1.96
N ILE A 190 -12.86 13.59 3.00
CA ILE A 190 -14.22 13.00 2.96
C ILE A 190 -15.26 14.08 2.65
N GLN A 191 -15.20 15.22 3.34
CA GLN A 191 -16.07 16.35 3.06
C GLN A 191 -15.95 16.83 1.61
N TRP A 192 -14.73 16.94 1.07
CA TRP A 192 -14.54 17.31 -0.32
C TRP A 192 -15.13 16.28 -1.29
N ILE A 193 -15.00 14.98 -1.01
CA ILE A 193 -15.59 13.91 -1.80
C ILE A 193 -17.11 14.02 -1.81
N GLU A 194 -17.73 14.23 -0.64
CA GLU A 194 -19.20 14.42 -0.51
C GLU A 194 -19.69 15.65 -1.25
N GLU A 195 -19.07 16.81 -1.01
CA GLU A 195 -19.49 18.11 -1.57
C GLU A 195 -19.22 18.24 -3.08
N LYS A 196 -18.21 17.53 -3.62
CA LYS A 196 -17.80 17.65 -5.01
C LYS A 196 -18.10 16.39 -5.82
N LEU A 197 -17.69 15.22 -5.38
CA LEU A 197 -17.85 14.02 -6.19
C LEU A 197 -19.28 13.48 -6.11
N VAL A 198 -19.85 13.36 -4.91
CA VAL A 198 -21.23 12.88 -4.74
C VAL A 198 -22.23 13.93 -5.21
N ALA A 199 -22.16 15.16 -4.70
CA ALA A 199 -23.13 16.20 -5.00
C ALA A 199 -23.15 16.61 -6.47
N GLU A 200 -22.03 16.52 -7.19
CA GLU A 200 -21.96 16.80 -8.63
C GLU A 200 -22.15 15.53 -9.50
N GLY A 201 -22.50 14.39 -8.91
CA GLY A 201 -22.76 13.13 -9.63
C GLY A 201 -21.54 12.53 -10.34
N LYS A 202 -20.33 12.74 -9.80
CA LYS A 202 -19.09 12.11 -10.29
C LYS A 202 -18.96 10.66 -9.80
N ILE A 203 -19.53 10.38 -8.63
CA ILE A 203 -19.66 9.05 -8.02
C ILE A 203 -21.06 8.92 -7.44
N ASN A 204 -21.50 7.69 -7.13
CA ASN A 204 -22.77 7.44 -6.45
C ASN A 204 -22.63 7.61 -4.94
N ALA A 205 -23.72 7.87 -4.23
CA ALA A 205 -23.71 7.99 -2.77
C ALA A 205 -23.27 6.67 -2.09
N GLU A 206 -23.65 5.52 -2.68
CA GLU A 206 -23.26 4.19 -2.18
C GLU A 206 -21.75 3.92 -2.27
N ASP A 207 -21.01 4.66 -3.13
CA ASP A 207 -19.56 4.51 -3.23
C ASP A 207 -18.84 4.97 -1.96
N MET A 208 -19.49 5.81 -1.13
CA MET A 208 -18.98 6.19 0.19
C MET A 208 -18.94 5.04 1.19
N GLU A 209 -19.66 3.95 0.94
CA GLU A 209 -19.63 2.73 1.78
C GLU A 209 -18.44 1.81 1.46
N ILE A 210 -17.61 2.14 0.46
CA ILE A 210 -16.44 1.33 0.09
C ILE A 210 -15.38 1.36 1.20
N PHE A 211 -15.29 2.46 1.93
CA PHE A 211 -14.35 2.63 3.04
C PHE A 211 -15.05 3.00 4.35
N GLN A 212 -14.40 2.75 5.47
CA GLN A 212 -14.89 3.09 6.80
C GLN A 212 -13.87 3.95 7.54
N LEU A 213 -14.37 4.88 8.36
CA LEU A 213 -13.55 5.81 9.13
C LEU A 213 -13.62 5.44 10.61
N VAL A 214 -12.45 5.35 11.25
CA VAL A 214 -12.30 5.00 12.67
C VAL A 214 -11.19 5.85 13.32
N ASP A 215 -11.12 5.81 14.64
CA ASP A 215 -10.13 6.59 15.39
C ASP A 215 -9.10 5.72 16.12
N THR A 216 -9.38 4.43 16.28
CA THR A 216 -8.54 3.54 17.08
C THR A 216 -8.09 2.30 16.31
N ALA A 217 -6.93 1.76 16.71
CA ALA A 217 -6.42 0.49 16.21
C ALA A 217 -7.40 -0.67 16.42
N ALA A 218 -8.06 -0.70 17.58
CA ALA A 218 -9.02 -1.76 17.92
C ALA A 218 -10.23 -1.75 16.99
N GLU A 219 -10.79 -0.59 16.68
CA GLU A 219 -11.90 -0.44 15.73
C GLU A 219 -11.49 -0.88 14.33
N ALA A 220 -10.30 -0.46 13.86
CA ALA A 220 -9.79 -0.85 12.55
C ALA A 220 -9.67 -2.37 12.41
N VAL A 221 -9.13 -3.05 13.42
CA VAL A 221 -8.98 -4.51 13.43
C VAL A 221 -10.33 -5.21 13.54
N ALA A 222 -11.27 -4.67 14.33
CA ALA A 222 -12.62 -5.23 14.46
C ALA A 222 -13.35 -5.28 13.11
N ILE A 223 -13.23 -4.25 12.27
CA ILE A 223 -13.83 -4.22 10.93
C ILE A 223 -13.27 -5.35 10.04
N ILE A 224 -11.95 -5.57 10.06
CA ILE A 224 -11.33 -6.67 9.32
C ILE A 224 -11.84 -8.02 9.81
N GLU A 225 -11.85 -8.22 11.13
CA GLU A 225 -12.31 -9.46 11.75
C GLU A 225 -13.79 -9.75 11.45
N GLU A 226 -14.68 -8.76 11.61
CA GLU A 226 -16.10 -8.91 11.32
C GLU A 226 -16.37 -9.26 9.87
N PHE A 227 -15.61 -8.66 8.93
CA PHE A 227 -15.75 -9.00 7.52
C PHE A 227 -15.40 -10.46 7.24
N TYR A 228 -14.27 -10.95 7.77
CA TYR A 228 -13.83 -12.32 7.54
C TYR A 228 -14.48 -13.38 8.45
N ASN A 229 -15.26 -12.99 9.43
CA ASN A 229 -16.23 -13.86 10.09
C ASN A 229 -17.43 -14.20 9.19
N LYS A 230 -17.70 -13.36 8.19
CA LYS A 230 -18.82 -13.55 7.23
C LYS A 230 -18.36 -14.12 5.88
N TYR A 231 -17.12 -13.83 5.46
CA TYR A 231 -16.64 -14.15 4.12
C TYR A 231 -15.33 -14.96 4.15
N ALA A 232 -15.15 -15.83 3.16
CA ALA A 232 -13.96 -16.67 3.09
C ALA A 232 -12.70 -15.87 2.73
N LEU A 233 -11.59 -16.18 3.38
CA LEU A 233 -10.26 -15.69 3.04
C LEU A 233 -9.78 -16.29 1.72
N LYS A 234 -9.41 -15.45 0.75
CA LYS A 234 -8.82 -15.86 -0.52
C LYS A 234 -8.10 -14.67 -1.18
N PRO A 235 -7.14 -14.90 -2.08
CA PRO A 235 -6.61 -13.84 -2.93
C PRO A 235 -7.71 -13.14 -3.73
N ASN A 236 -7.55 -11.85 -4.00
CA ASN A 236 -8.60 -11.02 -4.59
C ASN A 236 -8.88 -11.32 -6.08
N PHE A 237 -7.90 -11.89 -6.81
CA PHE A 237 -8.05 -12.35 -8.20
C PHE A 237 -6.97 -13.39 -8.55
#